data_b0e2064835555e79364cd380c0d9cfdf
#
_entry.id   b0e2064835555e79364cd380c0d9cfdf
#
_cell.length_a   1.000
_cell.length_b   1.000
_cell.length_c   1.000
_cell.angle_alpha   90.00
_cell.angle_beta   90.00
_cell.angle_gamma   90.00
#
_symmetry.space_group_name_H-M   'P 1'
#
loop_
_entity.id
_entity.type
_entity.pdbx_description
1 polymer ?
#
loop_
_entity_poly.entity_id
_entity_poly.type
_entity_poly.pdbx_seq_one_letter_code
_entity_poly.pdbx_strand_id
1 'polypeptide(L)'
;MSYHKLLSRQLKKYSTDELSSNETFLRFIDAVNDSYAAFDRDKDLSDHAFTVSQQEFNEINERLSDEVELRKFSIAKLKETLNNIKTDTVEHIAGNDDDLLEIMDMLNDEILRRKEVEKKLVEAKEEAEKASLAKSEFLSIISHEIRTPLNAVIGMGHLLLKNNPRPDQVDNLETLKTSSDNLLVLINDILDFNKIEAGKLDLEIAPFNIKKLIKDIVSANKNGANERENRMALVIDEKVPDYFMGDALRIGQVFNNLVSNAVKFTHRGFISVRIDLQKLKPGSALLHISVHDTGVGIAKENLENIFTPFMQASTSITRQYGGTGLGLAISRRILGLFNSDVMVDSELGKGSKFHFLIELKTVNADEIHLLENDIAGFDLKNKRLLLVEDTLFNVLYATQLLEGWNATVDVAENGQIAVDMTQHTDYDIVLMDLQMPVMDGYTATLKIRGFNQKVPIIALTAAATSDVRDKVLDSGMQDYIVKPFNPSELILKLKKYLN
;
A
#
# COMPACT_ATOMS: atom_id res chain seq x y z
N MET A 1 -39.20 -8.13 -15.17
CA MET A 1 -37.83 -7.66 -15.48
C MET A 1 -37.91 -6.55 -16.52
N SER A 2 -37.18 -5.47 -16.36
CA SER A 2 -37.12 -4.38 -17.33
C SER A 2 -35.95 -4.62 -18.28
N TYR A 3 -36.24 -5.04 -19.50
CA TYR A 3 -35.19 -5.24 -20.51
C TYR A 3 -34.65 -3.92 -21.04
N HIS A 4 -33.43 -3.95 -21.53
CA HIS A 4 -32.80 -2.82 -22.21
C HIS A 4 -33.70 -2.25 -23.32
N LYS A 5 -33.71 -0.91 -23.46
CA LYS A 5 -34.66 -0.17 -24.32
C LYS A 5 -34.71 -0.66 -25.78
N LEU A 6 -33.54 -0.99 -26.34
CA LEU A 6 -33.42 -1.51 -27.71
C LEU A 6 -33.97 -2.93 -27.83
N LEU A 7 -33.63 -3.79 -26.88
CA LEU A 7 -34.12 -5.17 -26.83
C LEU A 7 -35.65 -5.21 -26.66
N SER A 8 -36.19 -4.39 -25.76
CA SER A 8 -37.65 -4.26 -25.57
C SER A 8 -38.37 -3.81 -26.85
N ARG A 9 -37.76 -2.94 -27.65
CA ARG A 9 -38.30 -2.49 -28.93
C ARG A 9 -38.26 -3.56 -30.01
N GLN A 10 -37.19 -4.36 -30.04
CA GLN A 10 -37.03 -5.50 -30.94
C GLN A 10 -37.99 -6.64 -30.57
N LEU A 11 -38.14 -6.96 -29.31
CA LEU A 11 -39.08 -7.98 -28.83
C LEU A 11 -40.51 -7.62 -29.16
N LYS A 12 -40.93 -6.37 -28.94
CA LYS A 12 -42.28 -5.88 -29.35
C LYS A 12 -42.56 -5.99 -30.86
N LYS A 13 -41.51 -5.94 -31.69
CA LYS A 13 -41.64 -5.95 -33.12
C LYS A 13 -41.62 -7.35 -33.76
N TYR A 14 -40.88 -8.29 -33.13
CA TYR A 14 -40.55 -9.56 -33.77
C TYR A 14 -40.88 -10.79 -32.93
N SER A 15 -41.27 -10.68 -31.64
CA SER A 15 -41.62 -11.85 -30.84
C SER A 15 -43.09 -12.23 -31.05
N THR A 16 -43.31 -13.53 -31.21
CA THR A 16 -44.65 -14.13 -31.24
C THR A 16 -44.98 -14.70 -29.87
N ASP A 17 -46.28 -14.90 -29.57
CA ASP A 17 -46.75 -15.43 -28.29
C ASP A 17 -46.15 -16.82 -27.99
N GLU A 18 -45.89 -17.61 -29.03
CA GLU A 18 -45.25 -18.95 -28.94
C GLU A 18 -43.77 -18.89 -28.49
N LEU A 19 -43.03 -17.88 -28.94
CA LEU A 19 -41.65 -17.63 -28.56
C LEU A 19 -41.53 -17.09 -27.13
N SER A 20 -42.50 -16.28 -26.72
CA SER A 20 -42.50 -15.63 -25.39
C SER A 20 -42.75 -16.63 -24.24
N SER A 21 -43.25 -17.84 -24.54
CA SER A 21 -43.44 -18.95 -23.57
C SER A 21 -42.32 -19.99 -23.58
N ASN A 22 -41.32 -19.88 -24.46
CA ASN A 22 -40.24 -20.82 -24.58
C ASN A 22 -39.08 -20.46 -23.60
N GLU A 23 -38.82 -21.35 -22.64
CA GLU A 23 -37.81 -21.13 -21.61
C GLU A 23 -36.39 -20.93 -22.17
N THR A 24 -36.06 -21.64 -23.26
CA THR A 24 -34.75 -21.50 -23.91
C THR A 24 -34.63 -20.12 -24.60
N PHE A 25 -35.72 -19.63 -25.17
CA PHE A 25 -35.77 -18.28 -25.77
C PHE A 25 -35.67 -17.20 -24.72
N LEU A 26 -36.32 -17.37 -23.57
CA LEU A 26 -36.20 -16.41 -22.45
C LEU A 26 -34.77 -16.33 -21.91
N ARG A 27 -34.09 -17.47 -21.73
CA ARG A 27 -32.67 -17.50 -21.34
C ARG A 27 -31.75 -16.83 -22.37
N PHE A 28 -32.04 -17.00 -23.65
CA PHE A 28 -31.31 -16.30 -24.72
C PHE A 28 -31.55 -14.79 -24.64
N ILE A 29 -32.78 -14.37 -24.42
CA ILE A 29 -33.12 -12.95 -24.27
C ILE A 29 -32.46 -12.32 -23.05
N ASP A 30 -32.40 -13.04 -21.92
CA ASP A 30 -31.67 -12.57 -20.73
C ASP A 30 -30.18 -12.41 -21.02
N ALA A 31 -29.54 -13.38 -21.68
CA ALA A 31 -28.14 -13.26 -22.10
C ALA A 31 -27.88 -12.09 -23.06
N VAL A 32 -28.82 -11.83 -24.00
CA VAL A 32 -28.74 -10.69 -24.90
C VAL A 32 -28.94 -9.38 -24.13
N ASN A 33 -29.85 -9.35 -23.16
CA ASN A 33 -30.06 -8.18 -22.28
C ASN A 33 -28.81 -7.85 -21.46
N ASP A 34 -28.15 -8.86 -20.90
CA ASP A 34 -26.90 -8.69 -20.16
C ASP A 34 -25.78 -8.17 -21.08
N SER A 35 -25.75 -8.64 -22.32
CA SER A 35 -24.81 -8.14 -23.35
C SER A 35 -25.06 -6.66 -23.69
N TYR A 36 -26.32 -6.24 -23.82
CA TYR A 36 -26.66 -4.83 -24.01
C TYR A 36 -26.29 -3.98 -22.80
N ALA A 37 -26.55 -4.49 -21.58
CA ALA A 37 -26.19 -3.79 -20.36
C ALA A 37 -24.66 -3.69 -20.18
N ALA A 38 -23.90 -4.71 -20.61
CA ALA A 38 -22.44 -4.65 -20.65
C ALA A 38 -21.96 -3.62 -21.68
N PHE A 39 -22.55 -3.64 -22.88
CA PHE A 39 -22.22 -2.69 -23.94
C PHE A 39 -22.50 -1.22 -23.53
N ASP A 40 -23.61 -0.96 -22.84
CA ASP A 40 -23.91 0.39 -22.34
C ASP A 40 -22.89 0.81 -21.28
N ARG A 41 -22.50 -0.07 -20.34
CA ARG A 41 -21.44 0.22 -19.36
C ARG A 41 -20.10 0.53 -20.03
N ASP A 42 -19.72 -0.29 -21.01
CA ASP A 42 -18.47 -0.08 -21.77
C ASP A 42 -18.52 1.22 -22.58
N LYS A 43 -19.72 1.55 -23.11
CA LYS A 43 -19.96 2.82 -23.80
C LYS A 43 -19.87 4.00 -22.85
N ASP A 44 -20.52 3.93 -21.67
CA ASP A 44 -20.48 4.99 -20.66
C ASP A 44 -19.04 5.22 -20.15
N LEU A 45 -18.27 4.14 -19.93
CA LEU A 45 -16.85 4.22 -19.61
C LEU A 45 -16.03 4.86 -20.75
N SER A 46 -16.31 4.47 -22.00
CA SER A 46 -15.67 5.05 -23.18
C SER A 46 -16.04 6.52 -23.36
N ASP A 47 -17.31 6.88 -23.17
CA ASP A 47 -17.80 8.26 -23.26
C ASP A 47 -17.23 9.11 -22.11
N HIS A 48 -17.11 8.55 -20.91
CA HIS A 48 -16.45 9.22 -19.78
C HIS A 48 -14.95 9.42 -20.04
N ALA A 49 -14.26 8.37 -20.48
CA ALA A 49 -12.83 8.46 -20.85
C ALA A 49 -12.61 9.46 -22.01
N PHE A 50 -13.53 9.46 -22.99
CA PHE A 50 -13.50 10.44 -24.09
C PHE A 50 -13.73 11.86 -23.57
N THR A 51 -14.69 12.04 -22.64
CA THR A 51 -14.99 13.36 -22.06
C THR A 51 -13.80 13.90 -21.25
N VAL A 52 -13.17 13.04 -20.42
CA VAL A 52 -11.95 13.39 -19.67
C VAL A 52 -10.80 13.72 -20.62
N SER A 53 -10.57 12.87 -21.63
CA SER A 53 -9.54 13.11 -22.65
C SER A 53 -9.80 14.39 -23.43
N GLN A 54 -11.07 14.71 -23.72
CA GLN A 54 -11.45 15.93 -24.42
C GLN A 54 -11.29 17.18 -23.54
N GLN A 55 -11.55 17.06 -22.23
CA GLN A 55 -11.26 18.14 -21.28
C GLN A 55 -9.76 18.40 -21.16
N GLU A 56 -8.96 17.35 -20.97
CA GLU A 56 -7.49 17.47 -20.94
C GLU A 56 -6.94 18.05 -22.26
N PHE A 57 -7.48 17.60 -23.40
CA PHE A 57 -7.11 18.13 -24.70
C PHE A 57 -7.47 19.62 -24.85
N ASN A 58 -8.64 20.03 -24.35
CA ASN A 58 -9.06 21.43 -24.39
C ASN A 58 -8.20 22.30 -23.47
N GLU A 59 -7.89 21.83 -22.24
CA GLU A 59 -6.99 22.54 -21.33
C GLU A 59 -5.57 22.68 -21.89
N ILE A 60 -5.08 21.65 -22.57
CA ILE A 60 -3.79 21.71 -23.28
C ILE A 60 -3.86 22.69 -24.44
N ASN A 61 -4.97 22.70 -25.21
CA ASN A 61 -5.15 23.64 -26.32
C ASN A 61 -5.31 25.09 -25.84
N GLU A 62 -6.01 25.35 -24.74
CA GLU A 62 -6.07 26.70 -24.14
C GLU A 62 -4.67 27.13 -23.69
N ARG A 63 -3.93 26.32 -22.95
CA ARG A 63 -2.54 26.61 -22.56
C ARG A 63 -1.61 26.86 -23.74
N LEU A 64 -1.75 26.04 -24.80
CA LEU A 64 -1.00 26.23 -26.04
C LEU A 64 -1.39 27.52 -26.77
N SER A 65 -2.68 27.86 -26.78
CA SER A 65 -3.19 29.09 -27.36
C SER A 65 -2.68 30.32 -26.63
N ASP A 66 -2.73 30.30 -25.30
CA ASP A 66 -2.21 31.37 -24.43
C ASP A 66 -0.69 31.54 -24.60
N GLU A 67 0.03 30.42 -24.70
CA GLU A 67 1.49 30.45 -24.94
C GLU A 67 1.82 30.98 -26.33
N VAL A 68 1.04 30.65 -27.34
CA VAL A 68 1.19 31.18 -28.71
C VAL A 68 0.86 32.68 -28.75
N GLU A 69 -0.19 33.13 -28.05
CA GLU A 69 -0.52 34.56 -27.95
C GLU A 69 0.57 35.34 -27.18
N LEU A 70 1.05 34.81 -26.07
CA LEU A 70 2.16 35.40 -25.31
C LEU A 70 3.45 35.49 -26.16
N ARG A 71 3.73 34.45 -26.94
CA ARG A 71 4.86 34.47 -27.89
C ARG A 71 4.67 35.50 -29.00
N LYS A 72 3.46 35.60 -29.60
CA LYS A 72 3.14 36.61 -30.58
C LYS A 72 3.29 38.02 -30.01
N PHE A 73 2.78 38.23 -28.79
CA PHE A 73 2.91 39.50 -28.08
C PHE A 73 4.38 39.84 -27.78
N SER A 74 5.15 38.86 -27.32
CA SER A 74 6.58 39.03 -27.03
C SER A 74 7.40 39.34 -28.30
N ILE A 75 7.08 38.66 -29.40
CA ILE A 75 7.69 38.92 -30.71
C ILE A 75 7.27 40.31 -31.23
N ALA A 76 6.00 40.68 -31.08
CA ALA A 76 5.52 42.00 -31.46
C ALA A 76 6.23 43.10 -30.63
N LYS A 77 6.38 42.87 -29.33
CA LYS A 77 7.06 43.78 -28.40
C LYS A 77 8.57 43.85 -28.64
N LEU A 78 9.19 42.72 -28.98
CA LEU A 78 10.58 42.67 -29.45
C LEU A 78 10.73 43.44 -30.79
N LYS A 79 9.83 43.23 -31.77
CA LYS A 79 9.83 43.99 -33.00
C LYS A 79 9.56 45.49 -32.77
N GLU A 80 8.67 45.84 -31.85
CA GLU A 80 8.42 47.22 -31.47
C GLU A 80 9.64 47.83 -30.77
N THR A 81 10.29 47.08 -29.86
CA THR A 81 11.51 47.53 -29.17
C THR A 81 12.66 47.66 -30.15
N LEU A 82 12.80 46.72 -31.08
CA LEU A 82 13.79 46.76 -32.15
C LEU A 82 13.53 47.91 -33.15
N ASN A 83 12.26 48.20 -33.47
CA ASN A 83 11.91 49.37 -34.29
C ASN A 83 12.15 50.69 -33.56
N ASN A 84 11.88 50.74 -32.22
CA ASN A 84 12.18 51.90 -31.40
C ASN A 84 13.70 52.11 -31.24
N ILE A 85 14.45 51.04 -31.14
CA ILE A 85 15.94 51.09 -31.14
C ILE A 85 16.49 51.57 -32.51
N LYS A 86 15.83 51.17 -33.62
CA LYS A 86 16.18 51.64 -34.95
C LYS A 86 15.94 53.14 -35.13
N THR A 87 15.03 53.75 -34.36
CA THR A 87 14.73 55.19 -34.50
C THR A 87 15.68 56.07 -33.68
N ASP A 88 16.25 55.56 -32.55
CA ASP A 88 17.07 56.38 -31.64
C ASP A 88 18.60 56.18 -31.80
N THR A 89 19.05 55.19 -32.59
CA THR A 89 20.49 54.88 -32.69
C THR A 89 21.04 54.90 -34.14
N VAL A 90 20.26 55.47 -35.09
CA VAL A 90 20.63 55.46 -36.53
C VAL A 90 21.75 56.45 -36.87
N GLU A 91 22.27 57.26 -35.94
CA GLU A 91 23.45 58.07 -36.27
C GLU A 91 24.80 57.47 -35.88
N HIS A 92 24.85 56.27 -35.21
CA HIS A 92 26.16 55.70 -34.82
C HIS A 92 26.34 54.18 -35.04
N ILE A 93 25.36 53.46 -35.67
CA ILE A 93 25.59 52.12 -36.14
C ILE A 93 25.23 52.09 -37.66
N ALA A 94 26.04 52.75 -38.41
CA ALA A 94 26.17 52.54 -39.85
C ALA A 94 27.05 51.29 -40.04
N GLY A 95 26.48 50.14 -39.97
CA GLY A 95 27.21 48.90 -40.12
C GLY A 95 26.34 47.68 -39.80
N ASN A 96 25.78 47.11 -40.82
CA ASN A 96 25.26 45.76 -40.95
C ASN A 96 23.87 45.47 -40.40
N ASP A 97 22.88 45.56 -41.29
CA ASP A 97 21.63 44.77 -41.20
C ASP A 97 21.93 43.26 -41.10
N ASP A 98 23.13 42.81 -41.41
CA ASP A 98 23.62 41.44 -41.30
C ASP A 98 23.74 40.96 -39.85
N ASP A 99 24.20 41.81 -38.92
CA ASP A 99 24.35 41.42 -37.50
C ASP A 99 23.01 41.11 -36.82
N LEU A 100 21.93 41.76 -37.25
CA LEU A 100 20.59 41.58 -36.67
C LEU A 100 19.96 40.29 -37.23
N LEU A 101 20.19 39.98 -38.50
CA LEU A 101 19.76 38.72 -39.12
C LEU A 101 20.52 37.55 -38.53
N GLU A 102 21.82 37.69 -38.30
CA GLU A 102 22.64 36.66 -37.68
C GLU A 102 22.19 36.37 -36.24
N ILE A 103 21.88 37.42 -35.43
CA ILE A 103 21.32 37.24 -34.10
C ILE A 103 19.92 36.59 -34.14
N MET A 104 19.07 36.94 -35.13
CA MET A 104 17.76 36.30 -35.31
C MET A 104 17.88 34.83 -35.70
N ASP A 105 18.86 34.50 -36.59
CA ASP A 105 19.11 33.11 -36.96
C ASP A 105 19.68 32.31 -35.79
N MET A 106 20.62 32.86 -35.02
CA MET A 106 21.15 32.23 -33.81
C MET A 106 20.03 32.01 -32.76
N LEU A 107 19.13 32.98 -32.54
CA LEU A 107 17.98 32.83 -31.64
C LEU A 107 17.00 31.78 -32.15
N ASN A 108 16.75 31.75 -33.44
CA ASN A 108 15.90 30.75 -34.08
C ASN A 108 16.46 29.33 -33.92
N ASP A 109 17.77 29.18 -34.18
CA ASP A 109 18.47 27.92 -33.98
C ASP A 109 18.46 27.47 -32.51
N GLU A 110 18.65 28.39 -31.55
CA GLU A 110 18.58 28.08 -30.14
C GLU A 110 17.14 27.70 -29.71
N ILE A 111 16.12 28.38 -30.25
CA ILE A 111 14.70 28.02 -30.01
C ILE A 111 14.38 26.63 -30.57
N LEU A 112 14.84 26.34 -31.79
CA LEU A 112 14.66 25.02 -32.41
C LEU A 112 15.38 23.92 -31.58
N ARG A 113 16.60 24.21 -31.14
CA ARG A 113 17.40 23.32 -30.32
C ARG A 113 16.73 23.05 -28.96
N ARG A 114 16.21 24.09 -28.29
CA ARG A 114 15.45 23.92 -27.03
C ARG A 114 14.22 23.11 -27.24
N LYS A 115 13.44 23.34 -28.28
CA LYS A 115 12.26 22.54 -28.61
C LYS A 115 12.58 21.07 -28.85
N GLU A 116 13.69 20.79 -29.51
CA GLU A 116 14.14 19.41 -29.74
C GLU A 116 14.61 18.74 -28.46
N VAL A 117 15.31 19.46 -27.57
CA VAL A 117 15.73 18.97 -26.27
C VAL A 117 14.49 18.73 -25.37
N GLU A 118 13.55 19.66 -25.36
CA GLU A 118 12.29 19.53 -24.59
C GLU A 118 11.48 18.31 -25.06
N LYS A 119 11.36 18.12 -26.39
CA LYS A 119 10.69 16.94 -26.95
C LYS A 119 11.37 15.64 -26.55
N LYS A 120 12.69 15.58 -26.66
CA LYS A 120 13.49 14.40 -26.24
C LYS A 120 13.36 14.13 -24.74
N LEU A 121 13.29 15.20 -23.93
CA LEU A 121 13.11 15.08 -22.49
C LEU A 121 11.72 14.50 -22.15
N VAL A 122 10.66 14.96 -22.83
CA VAL A 122 9.29 14.44 -22.66
C VAL A 122 9.25 12.97 -23.08
N GLU A 123 9.77 12.62 -24.25
CA GLU A 123 9.81 11.24 -24.74
C GLU A 123 10.59 10.33 -23.78
N ALA A 124 11.76 10.75 -23.31
CA ALA A 124 12.56 9.99 -22.35
C ALA A 124 11.85 9.84 -20.98
N LYS A 125 11.13 10.88 -20.54
CA LYS A 125 10.33 10.83 -19.32
C LYS A 125 9.20 9.81 -19.45
N GLU A 126 8.43 9.85 -20.54
CA GLU A 126 7.33 8.89 -20.76
C GLU A 126 7.83 7.45 -20.86
N GLU A 127 8.96 7.22 -21.50
CA GLU A 127 9.58 5.89 -21.60
C GLU A 127 10.04 5.40 -20.22
N ALA A 128 10.66 6.27 -19.41
CA ALA A 128 11.08 5.95 -18.06
C ALA A 128 9.88 5.66 -17.14
N GLU A 129 8.78 6.42 -17.25
CA GLU A 129 7.55 6.17 -16.49
C GLU A 129 6.90 4.84 -16.88
N LYS A 130 6.81 4.52 -18.18
CA LYS A 130 6.30 3.23 -18.67
C LYS A 130 7.16 2.06 -18.17
N ALA A 131 8.48 2.19 -18.23
CA ALA A 131 9.39 1.16 -17.74
C ALA A 131 9.25 0.96 -16.20
N SER A 132 9.10 2.05 -15.45
CA SER A 132 8.87 2.00 -14.00
C SER A 132 7.55 1.33 -13.63
N LEU A 133 6.47 1.62 -14.38
CA LEU A 133 5.16 0.97 -14.21
C LEU A 133 5.23 -0.52 -14.48
N ALA A 134 5.80 -0.92 -15.62
CA ALA A 134 5.96 -2.33 -16.01
C ALA A 134 6.83 -3.09 -14.99
N LYS A 135 7.91 -2.48 -14.48
CA LYS A 135 8.75 -3.05 -13.41
C LYS A 135 7.94 -3.28 -12.14
N SER A 136 7.10 -2.32 -11.74
CA SER A 136 6.29 -2.41 -10.51
C SER A 136 5.22 -3.49 -10.62
N GLU A 137 4.56 -3.59 -11.77
CA GLU A 137 3.54 -4.61 -12.05
C GLU A 137 4.15 -6.01 -12.08
N PHE A 138 5.26 -6.18 -12.79
CA PHE A 138 6.00 -7.45 -12.84
C PHE A 138 6.39 -7.94 -11.44
N LEU A 139 6.95 -7.06 -10.60
CA LEU A 139 7.35 -7.42 -9.25
C LEU A 139 6.16 -7.74 -8.35
N SER A 140 5.02 -7.09 -8.55
CA SER A 140 3.78 -7.40 -7.82
C SER A 140 3.28 -8.82 -8.16
N ILE A 141 3.25 -9.16 -9.45
CA ILE A 141 2.87 -10.50 -9.93
C ILE A 141 3.83 -11.56 -9.38
N ILE A 142 5.13 -11.37 -9.56
CA ILE A 142 6.16 -12.32 -9.07
C ILE A 142 6.05 -12.54 -7.56
N SER A 143 5.81 -11.48 -6.78
CA SER A 143 5.64 -11.64 -5.34
C SER A 143 4.43 -12.49 -4.99
N HIS A 144 3.30 -12.30 -5.67
CA HIS A 144 2.12 -13.13 -5.45
C HIS A 144 2.39 -14.59 -5.81
N GLU A 145 3.03 -14.83 -6.96
CA GLU A 145 3.37 -16.17 -7.44
C GLU A 145 4.40 -16.90 -6.55
N ILE A 146 5.30 -16.15 -5.89
CA ILE A 146 6.25 -16.74 -4.92
C ILE A 146 5.60 -16.89 -3.53
N ARG A 147 4.75 -15.96 -3.10
CA ARG A 147 4.11 -16.00 -1.78
C ARG A 147 3.22 -17.22 -1.62
N THR A 148 2.45 -17.58 -2.62
CA THR A 148 1.51 -18.71 -2.59
C THR A 148 2.21 -20.04 -2.26
N PRO A 149 3.21 -20.53 -3.03
CA PRO A 149 3.92 -21.76 -2.70
C PRO A 149 4.72 -21.66 -1.40
N LEU A 150 5.25 -20.48 -1.07
CA LEU A 150 6.01 -20.27 0.15
C LEU A 150 5.13 -20.37 1.40
N ASN A 151 3.93 -19.80 1.38
CA ASN A 151 2.95 -19.95 2.46
C ASN A 151 2.54 -21.42 2.65
N ALA A 152 2.44 -22.19 1.56
CA ALA A 152 2.19 -23.62 1.65
C ALA A 152 3.35 -24.36 2.36
N VAL A 153 4.62 -24.00 2.06
CA VAL A 153 5.80 -24.57 2.73
C VAL A 153 5.83 -24.21 4.21
N ILE A 154 5.57 -22.94 4.57
CA ILE A 154 5.48 -22.46 5.95
C ILE A 154 4.37 -23.17 6.71
N GLY A 155 3.18 -23.26 6.11
CA GLY A 155 2.04 -23.97 6.69
C GLY A 155 2.31 -25.45 6.94
N MET A 156 2.93 -26.13 5.98
CA MET A 156 3.30 -27.54 6.12
C MET A 156 4.37 -27.75 7.18
N GLY A 157 5.38 -26.88 7.22
CA GLY A 157 6.42 -26.89 8.28
C GLY A 157 5.81 -26.70 9.66
N HIS A 158 4.86 -25.78 9.81
CA HIS A 158 4.16 -25.54 11.07
C HIS A 158 3.30 -26.76 11.50
N LEU A 159 2.58 -27.36 10.57
CA LEU A 159 1.79 -28.58 10.85
C LEU A 159 2.69 -29.73 11.27
N LEU A 160 3.81 -29.93 10.60
CA LEU A 160 4.78 -30.99 10.96
C LEU A 160 5.39 -30.76 12.34
N LEU A 161 5.74 -29.52 12.70
CA LEU A 161 6.23 -29.18 14.04
C LEU A 161 5.18 -29.40 15.13
N LYS A 162 3.90 -29.17 14.82
CA LYS A 162 2.79 -29.37 15.76
C LYS A 162 2.42 -30.86 15.97
N ASN A 163 2.69 -31.72 14.98
CA ASN A 163 2.29 -33.14 14.97
C ASN A 163 3.35 -34.07 15.58
N ASN A 164 3.99 -33.68 16.69
CA ASN A 164 4.98 -34.48 17.43
C ASN A 164 6.09 -35.04 16.49
N PRO A 165 6.87 -34.17 15.85
CA PRO A 165 7.96 -34.61 14.98
C PRO A 165 9.00 -35.42 15.78
N ARG A 166 9.72 -36.32 15.11
CA ARG A 166 10.83 -37.04 15.73
C ARG A 166 11.91 -36.03 16.14
N PRO A 167 12.63 -36.29 17.27
CA PRO A 167 13.66 -35.37 17.74
C PRO A 167 14.74 -35.03 16.70
N ASP A 168 15.05 -35.97 15.81
CA ASP A 168 16.03 -35.80 14.71
C ASP A 168 15.49 -34.91 13.56
N GLN A 169 14.18 -34.59 13.52
CA GLN A 169 13.56 -33.77 12.51
C GLN A 169 13.30 -32.33 12.95
N VAL A 170 13.26 -32.08 14.27
CA VAL A 170 12.89 -30.77 14.82
C VAL A 170 13.81 -29.65 14.29
N ASP A 171 15.13 -29.83 14.40
CA ASP A 171 16.12 -28.83 13.94
C ASP A 171 15.98 -28.54 12.42
N ASN A 172 15.71 -29.57 11.63
CA ASN A 172 15.52 -29.42 10.19
C ASN A 172 14.22 -28.66 9.86
N LEU A 173 13.14 -28.95 10.58
CA LEU A 173 11.85 -28.26 10.42
C LEU A 173 11.91 -26.80 10.87
N GLU A 174 12.60 -26.50 11.96
CA GLU A 174 12.86 -25.15 12.44
C GLU A 174 13.73 -24.36 11.46
N THR A 175 14.76 -25.00 10.91
CA THR A 175 15.60 -24.41 9.86
C THR A 175 14.80 -24.10 8.59
N LEU A 176 13.94 -25.02 8.16
CA LEU A 176 13.08 -24.83 7.00
C LEU A 176 12.09 -23.69 7.23
N LYS A 177 11.45 -23.64 8.41
CA LYS A 177 10.55 -22.57 8.79
C LYS A 177 11.27 -21.22 8.77
N THR A 178 12.40 -21.12 9.47
CA THR A 178 13.19 -19.87 9.57
C THR A 178 13.66 -19.40 8.18
N SER A 179 14.08 -20.32 7.31
CA SER A 179 14.49 -19.99 5.95
C SER A 179 13.33 -19.47 5.11
N SER A 180 12.15 -20.07 5.26
CA SER A 180 10.95 -19.68 4.55
C SER A 180 10.43 -18.31 5.04
N ASP A 181 10.43 -18.08 6.36
CA ASP A 181 10.06 -16.79 6.95
C ASP A 181 11.00 -15.67 6.46
N ASN A 182 12.32 -15.94 6.43
CA ASN A 182 13.32 -15.00 5.91
C ASN A 182 13.10 -14.67 4.43
N LEU A 183 12.73 -15.66 3.61
CA LEU A 183 12.44 -15.43 2.19
C LEU A 183 11.19 -14.57 2.02
N LEU A 184 10.17 -14.76 2.85
CA LEU A 184 8.96 -13.93 2.83
C LEU A 184 9.26 -12.47 3.17
N VAL A 185 10.11 -12.25 4.19
CA VAL A 185 10.57 -10.90 4.56
C VAL A 185 11.32 -10.25 3.39
N LEU A 186 12.24 -11.00 2.73
CA LEU A 186 12.97 -10.53 1.55
C LEU A 186 12.06 -10.06 0.42
N ILE A 187 11.05 -10.87 0.08
CA ILE A 187 10.10 -10.56 -0.99
C ILE A 187 9.31 -9.31 -0.63
N ASN A 188 8.83 -9.20 0.61
CA ASN A 188 8.08 -8.04 1.07
C ASN A 188 8.97 -6.77 1.09
N ASP A 189 10.24 -6.87 1.49
CA ASP A 189 11.20 -5.77 1.44
C ASP A 189 11.41 -5.27 0.01
N ILE A 190 11.55 -6.18 -0.98
CA ILE A 190 11.69 -5.82 -2.39
C ILE A 190 10.43 -5.12 -2.92
N LEU A 191 9.25 -5.61 -2.55
CA LEU A 191 7.99 -4.98 -2.93
C LEU A 191 7.82 -3.60 -2.32
N ASP A 192 8.06 -3.48 -1.00
CA ASP A 192 7.95 -2.21 -0.30
C ASP A 192 8.93 -1.19 -0.90
N PHE A 193 10.17 -1.61 -1.17
CA PHE A 193 11.16 -0.76 -1.83
C PHE A 193 10.66 -0.23 -3.18
N ASN A 194 10.10 -1.12 -4.03
CA ASN A 194 9.60 -0.71 -5.34
C ASN A 194 8.35 0.16 -5.27
N LYS A 195 7.42 -0.12 -4.33
CA LYS A 195 6.23 0.73 -4.11
C LYS A 195 6.63 2.14 -3.67
N ILE A 196 7.61 2.24 -2.77
CA ILE A 196 8.11 3.53 -2.29
C ILE A 196 8.85 4.27 -3.43
N GLU A 197 9.67 3.56 -4.22
CA GLU A 197 10.39 4.13 -5.37
C GLU A 197 9.44 4.70 -6.43
N ALA A 198 8.33 4.02 -6.66
CA ALA A 198 7.28 4.46 -7.58
C ALA A 198 6.34 5.53 -7.00
N GLY A 199 6.53 5.96 -5.74
CA GLY A 199 5.63 6.91 -5.05
C GLY A 199 4.22 6.36 -4.80
N LYS A 200 4.05 5.04 -4.81
CA LYS A 200 2.76 4.34 -4.69
C LYS A 200 2.49 3.78 -3.28
N LEU A 201 3.33 4.13 -2.31
CA LEU A 201 3.10 3.72 -0.94
C LEU A 201 2.32 4.81 -0.21
N ASP A 202 1.05 4.55 0.05
CA ASP A 202 0.20 5.40 0.89
C ASP A 202 0.36 4.98 2.35
N LEU A 203 0.39 5.97 3.26
CA LEU A 203 0.41 5.74 4.69
C LEU A 203 -1.01 5.49 5.21
N GLU A 204 -1.19 4.43 5.97
CA GLU A 204 -2.44 4.13 6.66
C GLU A 204 -2.46 4.84 8.03
N ILE A 205 -3.00 6.06 8.04
CA ILE A 205 -3.00 6.91 9.24
C ILE A 205 -4.15 6.51 10.16
N ALA A 206 -3.82 5.84 11.26
CA ALA A 206 -4.75 5.40 12.30
C ALA A 206 -4.23 5.73 13.70
N PRO A 207 -5.11 5.78 14.73
CA PRO A 207 -4.67 5.91 16.11
C PRO A 207 -3.87 4.68 16.55
N PHE A 208 -2.71 4.89 17.17
CA PHE A 208 -1.92 3.79 17.71
C PHE A 208 -1.19 4.18 18.99
N ASN A 209 -0.88 3.17 19.82
CA ASN A 209 -0.11 3.36 21.05
C ASN A 209 1.38 3.11 20.78
N ILE A 210 2.18 4.20 20.74
CA ILE A 210 3.60 4.12 20.43
C ILE A 210 4.39 3.38 21.52
N LYS A 211 4.03 3.57 22.81
CA LYS A 211 4.72 2.91 23.91
C LYS A 211 4.52 1.40 23.87
N LYS A 212 3.31 0.95 23.55
CA LYS A 212 2.98 -0.47 23.37
C LYS A 212 3.72 -1.04 22.17
N LEU A 213 3.64 -0.40 21.01
CA LEU A 213 4.31 -0.83 19.78
C LEU A 213 5.80 -1.09 20.02
N ILE A 214 6.49 -0.16 20.67
CA ILE A 214 7.93 -0.28 20.93
C ILE A 214 8.24 -1.36 21.97
N LYS A 215 7.42 -1.47 23.05
CA LYS A 215 7.56 -2.53 24.03
C LYS A 215 7.44 -3.91 23.38
N ASP A 216 6.47 -4.07 22.49
CA ASP A 216 6.23 -5.32 21.77
C ASP A 216 7.44 -5.68 20.88
N ILE A 217 7.98 -4.71 20.12
CA ILE A 217 9.16 -4.91 19.27
C ILE A 217 10.40 -5.28 20.10
N VAL A 218 10.65 -4.57 21.20
CA VAL A 218 11.77 -4.86 22.09
C VAL A 218 11.62 -6.25 22.71
N SER A 219 10.41 -6.62 23.12
CA SER A 219 10.12 -7.94 23.69
C SER A 219 10.32 -9.07 22.67
N ALA A 220 9.89 -8.88 21.44
CA ALA A 220 10.09 -9.85 20.35
C ALA A 220 11.58 -10.09 20.04
N ASN A 221 12.42 -9.06 20.15
CA ASN A 221 13.85 -9.15 19.89
C ASN A 221 14.69 -9.61 21.12
N LYS A 222 14.06 -9.75 22.30
CA LYS A 222 14.77 -10.05 23.55
C LYS A 222 15.41 -11.44 23.56
N ASN A 223 14.76 -12.43 22.98
CA ASN A 223 15.31 -13.79 22.92
C ASN A 223 16.57 -13.82 22.06
N GLY A 224 16.54 -13.25 20.86
CA GLY A 224 17.74 -13.17 20.01
C GLY A 224 18.86 -12.32 20.63
N ALA A 225 18.53 -11.30 21.43
CA ALA A 225 19.53 -10.57 22.21
C ALA A 225 20.16 -11.44 23.29
N ASN A 226 19.36 -12.23 24.03
CA ASN A 226 19.84 -13.13 25.08
C ASN A 226 20.75 -14.26 24.53
N GLU A 227 20.40 -14.84 23.38
CA GLU A 227 21.21 -15.86 22.69
C GLU A 227 22.59 -15.33 22.32
N ARG A 228 22.72 -14.01 22.11
CA ARG A 228 23.99 -13.33 21.84
C ARG A 228 24.64 -12.72 23.09
N GLU A 229 24.14 -13.05 24.27
CA GLU A 229 24.60 -12.52 25.57
C GLU A 229 24.51 -10.98 25.66
N ASN A 230 23.57 -10.35 24.93
CA ASN A 230 23.35 -8.91 24.94
C ASN A 230 22.36 -8.51 26.04
N ARG A 231 22.62 -7.37 26.67
CA ARG A 231 21.67 -6.72 27.57
C ARG A 231 20.87 -5.68 26.76
N MET A 232 19.54 -5.69 26.90
CA MET A 232 18.67 -4.75 26.22
C MET A 232 17.90 -3.90 27.22
N ALA A 233 17.88 -2.58 27.01
CA ALA A 233 17.10 -1.64 27.80
C ALA A 233 16.18 -0.82 26.91
N LEU A 234 14.97 -0.54 27.43
CA LEU A 234 14.02 0.40 26.84
C LEU A 234 13.80 1.56 27.80
N VAL A 235 14.00 2.77 27.31
CA VAL A 235 13.80 4.02 28.08
C VAL A 235 12.82 4.89 27.31
N ILE A 236 11.68 5.17 27.90
CA ILE A 236 10.66 6.06 27.34
C ILE A 236 10.46 7.20 28.32
N ASP A 237 10.61 8.44 27.84
CA ASP A 237 10.31 9.64 28.64
C ASP A 237 8.82 9.61 29.03
N GLU A 238 8.54 9.78 30.32
CA GLU A 238 7.17 9.77 30.88
C GLU A 238 6.26 10.81 30.25
N LYS A 239 6.84 11.91 29.75
CA LYS A 239 6.11 13.01 29.09
C LYS A 239 5.65 12.67 27.66
N VAL A 240 6.12 11.58 27.08
CA VAL A 240 5.66 11.14 25.75
C VAL A 240 4.20 10.72 25.86
N PRO A 241 3.28 11.30 25.04
CA PRO A 241 1.90 10.81 24.96
C PRO A 241 1.83 9.33 24.59
N ASP A 242 0.78 8.66 25.01
CA ASP A 242 0.61 7.24 24.70
C ASP A 242 0.15 7.02 23.26
N TYR A 243 -0.76 7.86 22.76
CA TYR A 243 -1.44 7.67 21.50
C TYR A 243 -1.15 8.76 20.48
N PHE A 244 -0.95 8.30 19.24
CA PHE A 244 -0.65 9.14 18.09
C PHE A 244 -1.45 8.70 16.87
N MET A 245 -1.69 9.62 15.92
CA MET A 245 -2.13 9.30 14.56
C MET A 245 -0.91 9.01 13.69
N GLY A 246 -0.88 7.85 13.08
CA GLY A 246 0.21 7.45 12.19
C GLY A 246 0.02 6.03 11.67
N ASP A 247 0.95 5.59 10.84
CA ASP A 247 0.99 4.21 10.36
C ASP A 247 1.86 3.36 11.31
N ALA A 248 1.19 2.65 12.21
CA ALA A 248 1.85 1.79 13.20
C ALA A 248 2.70 0.68 12.55
N LEU A 249 2.24 0.13 11.40
CA LEU A 249 2.95 -0.91 10.68
C LEU A 249 4.28 -0.38 10.12
N ARG A 250 4.25 0.76 9.46
CA ARG A 250 5.45 1.37 8.85
C ARG A 250 6.41 1.91 9.89
N ILE A 251 5.91 2.55 10.94
CA ILE A 251 6.73 2.98 12.08
C ILE A 251 7.34 1.75 12.77
N GLY A 252 6.55 0.69 12.99
CA GLY A 252 7.02 -0.58 13.54
C GLY A 252 8.08 -1.25 12.68
N GLN A 253 7.96 -1.20 11.35
CA GLN A 253 8.94 -1.72 10.40
C GLN A 253 10.30 -1.01 10.55
N VAL A 254 10.31 0.32 10.66
CA VAL A 254 11.54 1.11 10.93
C VAL A 254 12.17 0.68 12.26
N PHE A 255 11.38 0.64 13.35
CA PHE A 255 11.89 0.24 14.65
C PHE A 255 12.43 -1.16 14.67
N ASN A 256 11.68 -2.12 14.14
CA ASN A 256 12.11 -3.53 14.13
C ASN A 256 13.40 -3.69 13.33
N ASN A 257 13.55 -3.00 12.20
CA ASN A 257 14.79 -3.04 11.43
C ASN A 257 15.98 -2.47 12.21
N LEU A 258 15.82 -1.34 12.91
CA LEU A 258 16.92 -0.76 13.70
C LEU A 258 17.27 -1.63 14.90
N VAL A 259 16.27 -2.15 15.62
CA VAL A 259 16.47 -3.00 16.81
C VAL A 259 17.07 -4.35 16.41
N SER A 260 16.58 -5.00 15.37
CA SER A 260 17.10 -6.28 14.90
C SER A 260 18.54 -6.15 14.38
N ASN A 261 18.87 -5.03 13.72
CA ASN A 261 20.25 -4.73 13.34
C ASN A 261 21.15 -4.55 14.56
N ALA A 262 20.71 -3.82 15.58
CA ALA A 262 21.46 -3.70 16.85
C ALA A 262 21.72 -5.06 17.51
N VAL A 263 20.70 -5.94 17.56
CA VAL A 263 20.85 -7.30 18.08
C VAL A 263 21.82 -8.13 17.24
N LYS A 264 21.71 -8.01 15.92
CA LYS A 264 22.52 -8.77 14.95
C LYS A 264 24.01 -8.43 15.03
N PHE A 265 24.34 -7.14 15.18
CA PHE A 265 25.72 -6.64 15.13
C PHE A 265 26.37 -6.45 16.50
N THR A 266 25.64 -6.75 17.59
CA THR A 266 26.18 -6.74 18.96
C THR A 266 26.34 -8.15 19.47
N HIS A 267 27.44 -8.41 20.16
CA HIS A 267 27.71 -9.66 20.88
C HIS A 267 28.32 -9.32 22.24
N ARG A 268 27.77 -9.86 23.33
CA ARG A 268 28.18 -9.59 24.74
C ARG A 268 28.17 -8.10 25.07
N GLY A 269 27.21 -7.35 24.53
CA GLY A 269 27.16 -5.91 24.64
C GLY A 269 25.86 -5.39 25.22
N PHE A 270 25.62 -4.12 24.96
CA PHE A 270 24.46 -3.40 25.44
C PHE A 270 23.72 -2.76 24.28
N ILE A 271 22.38 -2.86 24.28
CA ILE A 271 21.47 -2.26 23.31
C ILE A 271 20.48 -1.40 24.08
N SER A 272 20.35 -0.14 23.71
CA SER A 272 19.42 0.81 24.31
C SER A 272 18.48 1.40 23.26
N VAL A 273 17.18 1.21 23.46
CA VAL A 273 16.12 1.87 22.69
C VAL A 273 15.58 3.00 23.53
N ARG A 274 15.58 4.24 22.98
CA ARG A 274 15.17 5.43 23.71
C ARG A 274 14.20 6.27 22.91
N ILE A 275 13.17 6.80 23.60
CA ILE A 275 12.19 7.74 23.05
C ILE A 275 12.11 8.93 24.00
N ASP A 276 12.48 10.10 23.51
CA ASP A 276 12.44 11.36 24.26
C ASP A 276 11.44 12.32 23.60
N LEU A 277 10.70 13.04 24.43
CA LEU A 277 9.86 14.14 23.96
C LEU A 277 10.73 15.39 23.73
N GLN A 278 10.95 15.78 22.49
CA GLN A 278 11.71 16.99 22.16
C GLN A 278 10.86 18.26 22.26
N LYS A 279 9.62 18.19 21.75
CA LYS A 279 8.70 19.33 21.77
C LYS A 279 7.26 18.83 21.74
N LEU A 280 6.44 19.38 22.63
CA LEU A 280 4.99 19.23 22.61
C LEU A 280 4.37 20.49 22.03
N LYS A 281 3.52 20.32 21.01
CA LYS A 281 2.73 21.38 20.38
C LYS A 281 1.23 21.07 20.57
N PRO A 282 0.33 22.05 20.46
CA PRO A 282 -1.10 21.75 20.40
C PRO A 282 -1.42 20.81 19.23
N GLY A 283 -1.88 19.60 19.54
CA GLY A 283 -2.26 18.59 18.54
C GLY A 283 -1.12 17.79 17.90
N SER A 284 0.16 18.01 18.27
CA SER A 284 1.29 17.18 17.79
C SER A 284 2.45 17.14 18.79
N ALA A 285 3.28 16.13 18.68
CA ALA A 285 4.53 16.04 19.45
C ALA A 285 5.69 15.64 18.54
N LEU A 286 6.84 16.30 18.74
CA LEU A 286 8.10 15.95 18.11
C LEU A 286 8.85 14.99 19.04
N LEU A 287 9.08 13.78 18.57
CA LEU A 287 9.75 12.72 19.28
C LEU A 287 11.17 12.56 18.75
N HIS A 288 12.14 12.41 19.63
CA HIS A 288 13.49 11.94 19.30
C HIS A 288 13.60 10.47 19.67
N ILE A 289 13.86 9.65 18.67
CA ILE A 289 13.92 8.21 18.79
C ILE A 289 15.35 7.78 18.49
N SER A 290 15.91 6.92 19.33
CA SER A 290 17.26 6.40 19.11
C SER A 290 17.39 4.94 19.51
N VAL A 291 18.15 4.19 18.71
CA VAL A 291 18.61 2.83 18.99
C VAL A 291 20.14 2.88 19.02
N HIS A 292 20.70 2.59 20.17
CA HIS A 292 22.15 2.60 20.40
C HIS A 292 22.62 1.18 20.74
N ASP A 293 23.66 0.74 20.09
CA ASP A 293 24.34 -0.55 20.31
C ASP A 293 25.83 -0.34 20.61
N THR A 294 26.42 -1.27 21.32
CA THR A 294 27.88 -1.33 21.59
C THR A 294 28.55 -2.43 20.75
N GLY A 295 28.05 -2.62 19.53
CA GLY A 295 28.53 -3.67 18.63
C GLY A 295 29.79 -3.28 17.86
N VAL A 296 29.96 -3.89 16.69
CA VAL A 296 31.15 -3.70 15.84
C VAL A 296 31.35 -2.30 15.31
N GLY A 297 30.30 -1.46 15.29
CA GLY A 297 30.34 -0.13 14.72
C GLY A 297 30.50 -0.13 13.19
N ILE A 298 30.53 1.09 12.62
CA ILE A 298 30.60 1.31 11.17
C ILE A 298 31.78 2.21 10.86
N ALA A 299 32.59 1.84 9.88
CA ALA A 299 33.69 2.66 9.42
C ALA A 299 33.18 3.94 8.72
N LYS A 300 33.86 5.07 8.88
CA LYS A 300 33.44 6.36 8.34
C LYS A 300 33.16 6.35 6.84
N GLU A 301 33.94 5.59 6.10
CA GLU A 301 33.84 5.43 4.63
C GLU A 301 32.51 4.78 4.21
N ASN A 302 31.87 4.03 5.11
CA ASN A 302 30.64 3.30 4.84
C ASN A 302 29.39 4.01 5.35
N LEU A 303 29.50 5.07 6.15
CA LEU A 303 28.36 5.75 6.77
C LEU A 303 27.35 6.30 5.74
N GLU A 304 27.84 6.81 4.63
CA GLU A 304 26.97 7.29 3.54
C GLU A 304 26.35 6.12 2.74
N ASN A 305 27.07 5.02 2.63
CA ASN A 305 26.70 3.89 1.78
C ASN A 305 25.73 2.92 2.44
N ILE A 306 25.60 2.90 3.78
CA ILE A 306 24.71 1.95 4.49
C ILE A 306 23.23 2.14 4.15
N PHE A 307 22.84 3.29 3.63
CA PHE A 307 21.48 3.60 3.18
C PHE A 307 21.27 3.33 1.69
N THR A 308 22.34 2.96 0.96
CA THR A 308 22.23 2.60 -0.46
C THR A 308 21.64 1.19 -0.58
N PRO A 309 20.57 1.00 -1.39
CA PRO A 309 19.95 -0.30 -1.56
C PRO A 309 20.95 -1.37 -1.99
N PHE A 310 20.82 -2.58 -1.45
CA PHE A 310 21.66 -3.75 -1.74
C PHE A 310 23.14 -3.60 -1.37
N MET A 311 23.54 -2.48 -0.79
CA MET A 311 24.92 -2.29 -0.31
C MET A 311 25.08 -2.87 1.10
N GLN A 312 26.22 -3.52 1.31
CA GLN A 312 26.62 -4.11 2.60
C GLN A 312 28.06 -3.72 2.90
N ALA A 313 28.33 -3.41 4.16
CA ALA A 313 29.60 -2.80 4.58
C ALA A 313 30.85 -3.66 4.34
N SER A 314 30.75 -5.00 4.21
CA SER A 314 31.83 -5.90 3.79
C SER A 314 31.36 -7.32 3.46
N THR A 315 32.05 -7.98 2.53
CA THR A 315 31.79 -9.40 2.15
C THR A 315 32.08 -10.40 3.26
N SER A 316 32.92 -10.07 4.24
CA SER A 316 33.23 -10.91 5.41
C SER A 316 32.08 -10.89 6.43
N ILE A 317 31.43 -9.74 6.63
CA ILE A 317 30.26 -9.58 7.50
C ILE A 317 29.03 -10.28 6.92
N THR A 318 28.90 -10.31 5.59
CA THR A 318 27.82 -10.97 4.86
C THR A 318 27.76 -12.48 5.13
N ARG A 319 28.91 -13.17 5.19
CA ARG A 319 28.97 -14.62 5.44
C ARG A 319 28.56 -14.98 6.87
N GLN A 320 28.79 -14.09 7.84
CA GLN A 320 28.56 -14.36 9.25
C GLN A 320 27.18 -13.91 9.74
N TYR A 321 26.63 -12.85 9.17
CA TYR A 321 25.42 -12.21 9.69
C TYR A 321 24.24 -12.14 8.70
N GLY A 322 24.44 -12.36 7.40
CA GLY A 322 23.39 -12.34 6.36
C GLY A 322 22.66 -10.99 6.25
N GLY A 323 21.71 -10.87 5.32
CA GLY A 323 20.82 -9.71 5.21
C GLY A 323 20.62 -9.30 3.76
N THR A 324 19.60 -8.47 3.50
CA THR A 324 19.19 -8.02 2.16
C THR A 324 19.93 -6.77 1.68
N GLY A 325 20.43 -5.97 2.64
CA GLY A 325 20.92 -4.62 2.38
C GLY A 325 19.79 -3.63 2.02
N LEU A 326 18.51 -4.01 2.19
CA LEU A 326 17.36 -3.16 1.90
C LEU A 326 16.81 -2.47 3.15
N GLY A 327 16.91 -3.07 4.33
CA GLY A 327 16.23 -2.62 5.52
C GLY A 327 16.48 -1.14 5.87
N LEU A 328 17.74 -0.69 5.91
CA LEU A 328 18.06 0.71 6.20
C LEU A 328 17.60 1.66 5.09
N ALA A 329 17.70 1.26 3.83
CA ALA A 329 17.19 2.04 2.70
C ALA A 329 15.66 2.20 2.77
N ILE A 330 14.93 1.13 3.10
CA ILE A 330 13.48 1.15 3.31
C ILE A 330 13.15 2.04 4.51
N SER A 331 13.85 1.88 5.64
CA SER A 331 13.63 2.70 6.85
C SER A 331 13.78 4.19 6.56
N ARG A 332 14.82 4.58 5.83
CA ARG A 332 15.04 5.96 5.44
C ARG A 332 13.92 6.50 4.56
N ARG A 333 13.46 5.71 3.60
CA ARG A 333 12.35 6.10 2.70
C ARG A 333 11.01 6.18 3.43
N ILE A 334 10.72 5.23 4.34
CA ILE A 334 9.52 5.29 5.19
C ILE A 334 9.54 6.56 6.04
N LEU A 335 10.66 6.87 6.69
CA LEU A 335 10.80 8.11 7.47
C LEU A 335 10.62 9.36 6.60
N GLY A 336 11.06 9.33 5.35
CA GLY A 336 10.83 10.39 4.37
C GLY A 336 9.34 10.68 4.14
N LEU A 337 8.46 9.67 4.16
CA LEU A 337 7.01 9.84 4.07
C LEU A 337 6.41 10.56 5.30
N PHE A 338 7.11 10.50 6.45
CA PHE A 338 6.78 11.26 7.65
C PHE A 338 7.56 12.58 7.77
N ASN A 339 8.18 13.05 6.68
CA ASN A 339 9.05 14.24 6.65
C ASN A 339 10.21 14.17 7.68
N SER A 340 10.76 12.97 7.85
CA SER A 340 11.86 12.65 8.75
C SER A 340 13.00 11.98 8.00
N ASP A 341 14.20 11.99 8.57
CA ASP A 341 15.35 11.24 8.05
C ASP A 341 16.07 10.53 9.20
N VAL A 342 16.68 9.40 8.91
CA VAL A 342 17.48 8.64 9.86
C VAL A 342 18.93 9.10 9.82
N MET A 343 19.47 9.39 10.98
CA MET A 343 20.87 9.76 11.20
C MET A 343 21.61 8.63 11.92
N VAL A 344 22.92 8.58 11.72
CA VAL A 344 23.78 7.56 12.33
C VAL A 344 25.05 8.19 12.88
N ASP A 345 25.32 7.93 14.16
CA ASP A 345 26.61 8.18 14.81
C ASP A 345 27.26 6.84 15.07
N SER A 346 28.44 6.57 14.52
CA SER A 346 29.10 5.29 14.69
C SER A 346 30.62 5.41 14.60
N GLU A 347 31.29 4.57 15.39
CA GLU A 347 32.75 4.42 15.35
C GLU A 347 33.08 2.91 15.39
N LEU A 348 33.96 2.50 14.50
CA LEU A 348 34.38 1.10 14.41
C LEU A 348 34.93 0.60 15.75
N GLY A 349 34.41 -0.52 16.25
CA GLY A 349 34.73 -1.11 17.53
C GLY A 349 34.08 -0.49 18.76
N LYS A 350 33.28 0.58 18.61
CA LYS A 350 32.57 1.24 19.74
C LYS A 350 31.05 1.10 19.68
N GLY A 351 30.50 0.72 18.50
CA GLY A 351 29.08 0.56 18.28
C GLY A 351 28.48 1.66 17.42
N SER A 352 27.15 1.66 17.34
CA SER A 352 26.39 2.59 16.50
C SER A 352 25.19 3.15 17.24
N LYS A 353 24.79 4.37 16.89
CA LYS A 353 23.57 5.01 17.33
C LYS A 353 22.81 5.49 16.11
N PHE A 354 21.71 4.82 15.80
CA PHE A 354 20.75 5.27 14.81
C PHE A 354 19.67 6.10 15.49
N HIS A 355 19.38 7.28 14.95
CA HIS A 355 18.38 8.17 15.56
C HIS A 355 17.66 9.01 14.52
N PHE A 356 16.45 9.44 14.84
CA PHE A 356 15.63 10.29 14.01
C PHE A 356 14.64 11.13 14.82
N LEU A 357 14.12 12.19 14.18
CA LEU A 357 13.09 13.05 14.76
C LEU A 357 11.81 12.82 13.96
N ILE A 358 10.72 12.49 14.63
CA ILE A 358 9.42 12.31 13.97
C ILE A 358 8.37 13.19 14.67
N GLU A 359 7.62 13.96 13.88
CA GLU A 359 6.47 14.72 14.36
C GLU A 359 5.19 13.93 14.07
N LEU A 360 4.45 13.58 15.13
CA LEU A 360 3.21 12.84 15.05
C LEU A 360 2.08 13.65 15.68
N LYS A 361 0.87 13.57 15.11
CA LYS A 361 -0.32 14.15 15.70
C LYS A 361 -0.70 13.37 16.95
N THR A 362 -0.95 14.07 18.06
CA THR A 362 -1.41 13.46 19.31
C THR A 362 -2.91 13.21 19.26
N VAL A 363 -3.36 12.13 19.89
CA VAL A 363 -4.78 11.81 20.06
C VAL A 363 -5.14 11.96 21.53
N ASN A 364 -6.30 12.53 21.81
CA ASN A 364 -6.77 12.67 23.20
C ASN A 364 -7.06 11.28 23.79
N ALA A 365 -6.54 11.03 24.99
CA ALA A 365 -6.76 9.77 25.67
C ALA A 365 -8.26 9.46 25.90
N ASP A 366 -9.08 10.48 26.08
CA ASP A 366 -10.53 10.33 26.28
C ASP A 366 -11.24 9.77 25.03
N GLU A 367 -10.82 10.15 23.84
CA GLU A 367 -11.35 9.60 22.57
C GLU A 367 -10.99 8.12 22.39
N ILE A 368 -9.83 7.71 22.90
CA ILE A 368 -9.35 6.34 22.79
C ILE A 368 -9.89 5.46 23.91
N HIS A 369 -10.03 5.99 25.13
CA HIS A 369 -10.68 5.25 26.21
C HIS A 369 -12.13 4.89 25.87
N LEU A 370 -12.83 5.69 25.08
CA LEU A 370 -14.13 5.31 24.53
C LEU A 370 -13.99 4.14 23.55
N LEU A 371 -12.97 4.13 22.69
CA LEU A 371 -12.70 3.03 21.74
C LEU A 371 -12.16 1.78 22.46
N GLU A 372 -11.28 1.90 23.46
CA GLU A 372 -10.74 0.76 24.21
C GLU A 372 -11.75 0.12 25.15
N ASN A 373 -12.59 0.89 25.83
CA ASN A 373 -13.72 0.37 26.60
C ASN A 373 -14.74 -0.32 25.70
N ASP A 374 -14.92 0.19 24.50
CA ASP A 374 -15.70 -0.46 23.46
C ASP A 374 -15.09 -1.79 22.99
N ILE A 375 -13.78 -1.94 23.01
CA ILE A 375 -13.07 -3.17 22.64
C ILE A 375 -13.04 -4.16 23.82
N ALA A 376 -12.79 -3.70 25.04
CA ALA A 376 -12.64 -4.55 26.22
C ALA A 376 -13.93 -5.29 26.65
N GLY A 377 -15.09 -4.76 26.27
CA GLY A 377 -16.40 -5.38 26.53
C GLY A 377 -17.02 -6.05 25.28
N PHE A 378 -16.27 -6.21 24.20
CA PHE A 378 -16.82 -6.76 22.95
C PHE A 378 -17.05 -8.27 23.08
N ASP A 379 -18.31 -8.66 22.96
CA ASP A 379 -18.74 -10.04 23.07
C ASP A 379 -19.74 -10.35 21.94
N LEU A 380 -19.44 -11.38 21.18
CA LEU A 380 -20.26 -11.89 20.08
C LEU A 380 -21.08 -13.13 20.49
N LYS A 381 -21.33 -13.29 21.80
CA LYS A 381 -22.15 -14.38 22.30
C LYS A 381 -23.50 -14.41 21.60
N ASN A 382 -23.91 -15.59 21.15
CA ASN A 382 -25.11 -15.84 20.35
C ASN A 382 -25.11 -15.21 18.94
N LYS A 383 -24.00 -14.71 18.45
CA LYS A 383 -23.84 -14.29 17.06
C LYS A 383 -23.21 -15.40 16.23
N ARG A 384 -23.81 -15.66 15.06
CA ARG A 384 -23.33 -16.66 14.11
C ARG A 384 -22.79 -15.97 12.86
N LEU A 385 -21.51 -16.15 12.61
CA LEU A 385 -20.78 -15.50 11.53
C LEU A 385 -20.40 -16.51 10.45
N LEU A 386 -20.48 -16.11 9.20
CA LEU A 386 -19.91 -16.86 8.10
C LEU A 386 -18.60 -16.21 7.67
N LEU A 387 -17.51 -16.94 7.77
CA LEU A 387 -16.20 -16.55 7.23
C LEU A 387 -15.99 -17.25 5.89
N VAL A 388 -15.83 -16.47 4.83
CA VAL A 388 -15.58 -16.98 3.48
C VAL A 388 -14.15 -16.63 3.08
N GLU A 389 -13.30 -17.63 3.04
CA GLU A 389 -11.84 -17.48 2.85
C GLU A 389 -11.27 -18.81 2.35
N ASP A 390 -10.42 -18.78 1.31
CA ASP A 390 -9.81 -19.96 0.70
C ASP A 390 -8.44 -20.33 1.31
N THR A 391 -7.81 -19.38 2.00
CA THR A 391 -6.48 -19.56 2.56
C THR A 391 -6.54 -20.04 4.00
N LEU A 392 -6.12 -21.28 4.24
CA LEU A 392 -6.17 -21.94 5.55
C LEU A 392 -5.58 -21.10 6.71
N PHE A 393 -4.47 -20.40 6.46
CA PHE A 393 -3.85 -19.54 7.47
C PHE A 393 -4.77 -18.38 7.88
N ASN A 394 -5.41 -17.73 6.92
CA ASN A 394 -6.35 -16.64 7.16
C ASN A 394 -7.60 -17.15 7.91
N VAL A 395 -8.09 -18.33 7.51
CA VAL A 395 -9.20 -19.01 8.19
C VAL A 395 -8.87 -19.24 9.67
N LEU A 396 -7.72 -19.85 9.96
CA LEU A 396 -7.29 -20.16 11.32
C LEU A 396 -7.15 -18.88 12.17
N TYR A 397 -6.53 -17.85 11.63
CA TYR A 397 -6.33 -16.58 12.32
C TYR A 397 -7.66 -15.88 12.61
N ALA A 398 -8.51 -15.73 11.58
CA ALA A 398 -9.80 -15.05 11.73
C ALA A 398 -10.75 -15.83 12.66
N THR A 399 -10.81 -17.15 12.53
CA THR A 399 -11.63 -18.01 13.40
C THR A 399 -11.19 -17.90 14.87
N GLN A 400 -9.88 -18.01 15.13
CA GLN A 400 -9.34 -17.87 16.49
C GLN A 400 -9.67 -16.51 17.10
N LEU A 401 -9.63 -15.43 16.29
CA LEU A 401 -9.96 -14.09 16.74
C LEU A 401 -11.46 -13.94 17.06
N LEU A 402 -12.33 -14.39 16.17
CA LEU A 402 -13.78 -14.28 16.32
C LEU A 402 -14.32 -15.19 17.43
N GLU A 403 -13.81 -16.42 17.55
CA GLU A 403 -14.15 -17.35 18.65
C GLU A 403 -13.63 -16.82 20.00
N GLY A 404 -12.48 -16.13 19.99
CA GLY A 404 -11.97 -15.41 21.17
C GLY A 404 -12.94 -14.33 21.69
N TRP A 405 -13.84 -13.84 20.85
CA TRP A 405 -14.95 -12.95 21.22
C TRP A 405 -16.30 -13.69 21.38
N ASN A 406 -16.28 -14.99 21.59
CA ASN A 406 -17.43 -15.87 21.80
C ASN A 406 -18.39 -15.99 20.58
N ALA A 407 -17.95 -15.70 19.36
CA ALA A 407 -18.75 -15.92 18.17
C ALA A 407 -18.85 -17.41 17.81
N THR A 408 -19.95 -17.81 17.19
CA THR A 408 -20.02 -19.07 16.44
C THR A 408 -19.63 -18.80 14.99
N VAL A 409 -18.57 -19.44 14.51
CA VAL A 409 -18.01 -19.18 13.18
C VAL A 409 -18.16 -20.41 12.30
N ASP A 410 -18.88 -20.27 11.20
CA ASP A 410 -18.88 -21.25 10.11
C ASP A 410 -17.92 -20.78 9.01
N VAL A 411 -17.27 -21.72 8.31
CA VAL A 411 -16.28 -21.41 7.30
C VAL A 411 -16.74 -21.95 5.94
N ALA A 412 -16.58 -21.12 4.90
CA ALA A 412 -16.77 -21.49 3.51
C ALA A 412 -15.46 -21.25 2.73
N GLU A 413 -14.96 -22.25 2.03
CA GLU A 413 -13.67 -22.18 1.31
C GLU A 413 -13.75 -21.45 -0.05
N ASN A 414 -14.95 -21.06 -0.49
CA ASN A 414 -15.17 -20.30 -1.72
C ASN A 414 -16.58 -19.69 -1.75
N GLY A 415 -16.80 -18.79 -2.72
CA GLY A 415 -18.06 -18.08 -2.85
C GLY A 415 -19.27 -18.99 -3.17
N GLN A 416 -19.09 -20.14 -3.84
CA GLN A 416 -20.20 -21.04 -4.13
C GLN A 416 -20.70 -21.71 -2.83
N ILE A 417 -19.80 -22.20 -1.99
CA ILE A 417 -20.14 -22.79 -0.69
C ILE A 417 -20.82 -21.74 0.18
N ALA A 418 -20.34 -20.48 0.16
CA ALA A 418 -20.96 -19.39 0.91
C ALA A 418 -22.41 -19.12 0.49
N VAL A 419 -22.69 -19.12 -0.82
CA VAL A 419 -24.05 -18.99 -1.35
C VAL A 419 -24.93 -20.13 -0.86
N ASP A 420 -24.46 -21.37 -0.96
CA ASP A 420 -25.20 -22.55 -0.53
C ASP A 420 -25.48 -22.55 0.97
N MET A 421 -24.50 -22.14 1.80
CA MET A 421 -24.64 -22.05 3.26
C MET A 421 -25.63 -20.95 3.66
N THR A 422 -25.58 -19.79 3.01
CA THR A 422 -26.50 -18.66 3.30
C THR A 422 -27.94 -18.90 2.84
N GLN A 423 -28.18 -19.87 1.97
CA GLN A 423 -29.53 -20.31 1.61
C GLN A 423 -30.21 -21.19 2.70
N HIS A 424 -29.39 -21.92 3.47
CA HIS A 424 -29.89 -22.91 4.42
C HIS A 424 -29.70 -22.48 5.89
N THR A 425 -28.90 -21.46 6.11
CA THR A 425 -28.53 -21.00 7.46
C THR A 425 -28.58 -19.47 7.52
N ASP A 426 -29.24 -18.97 8.58
CA ASP A 426 -29.23 -17.53 8.86
C ASP A 426 -27.93 -17.15 9.59
N TYR A 427 -27.23 -16.17 9.06
CA TYR A 427 -26.04 -15.58 9.65
C TYR A 427 -26.33 -14.15 10.07
N ASP A 428 -25.74 -13.73 11.19
CA ASP A 428 -25.81 -12.33 11.64
C ASP A 428 -24.95 -11.43 10.76
N ILE A 429 -23.83 -11.95 10.23
CA ILE A 429 -22.91 -11.23 9.33
C ILE A 429 -22.08 -12.23 8.51
N VAL A 430 -21.67 -11.81 7.33
CA VAL A 430 -20.76 -12.55 6.44
C VAL A 430 -19.50 -11.75 6.24
N LEU A 431 -18.34 -12.35 6.49
CA LEU A 431 -17.02 -11.83 6.15
C LEU A 431 -16.57 -12.53 4.84
N MET A 432 -16.49 -11.78 3.74
CA MET A 432 -16.35 -12.31 2.39
C MET A 432 -15.03 -11.91 1.77
N ASP A 433 -14.13 -12.87 1.53
CA ASP A 433 -12.98 -12.60 0.67
C ASP A 433 -13.41 -12.25 -0.76
N LEU A 434 -12.76 -11.25 -1.34
CA LEU A 434 -13.04 -10.82 -2.70
C LEU A 434 -12.43 -11.73 -3.76
N GLN A 435 -11.28 -12.35 -3.48
CA GLN A 435 -10.52 -13.14 -4.44
C GLN A 435 -10.39 -14.59 -4.00
N MET A 436 -11.20 -15.45 -4.57
CA MET A 436 -11.24 -16.87 -4.28
C MET A 436 -11.45 -17.69 -5.55
N PRO A 437 -10.96 -18.96 -5.58
CA PRO A 437 -11.22 -19.88 -6.69
C PRO A 437 -12.72 -20.28 -6.75
N VAL A 438 -13.15 -20.84 -7.86
CA VAL A 438 -14.49 -21.33 -8.16
C VAL A 438 -15.51 -20.18 -8.32
N MET A 439 -15.67 -19.33 -7.31
CA MET A 439 -16.55 -18.15 -7.33
C MET A 439 -15.95 -17.07 -6.43
N ASP A 440 -15.70 -15.90 -7.01
CA ASP A 440 -15.22 -14.71 -6.31
C ASP A 440 -16.29 -14.09 -5.38
N GLY A 441 -15.85 -13.25 -4.45
CA GLY A 441 -16.74 -12.65 -3.46
C GLY A 441 -17.77 -11.67 -4.02
N TYR A 442 -17.47 -10.98 -5.12
CA TYR A 442 -18.44 -10.09 -5.78
C TYR A 442 -19.60 -10.90 -6.36
N THR A 443 -19.27 -11.94 -7.12
CA THR A 443 -20.26 -12.84 -7.72
C THR A 443 -21.08 -13.56 -6.65
N ALA A 444 -20.44 -14.02 -5.58
CA ALA A 444 -21.12 -14.64 -4.44
C ALA A 444 -22.11 -13.68 -3.78
N THR A 445 -21.68 -12.44 -3.52
CA THR A 445 -22.55 -11.41 -2.93
C THR A 445 -23.75 -11.11 -3.79
N LEU A 446 -23.60 -10.93 -5.10
CA LEU A 446 -24.71 -10.70 -6.02
C LEU A 446 -25.74 -11.84 -5.98
N LYS A 447 -25.28 -13.10 -5.90
CA LYS A 447 -26.16 -14.27 -5.75
C LYS A 447 -26.86 -14.28 -4.40
N ILE A 448 -26.16 -14.01 -3.32
CA ILE A 448 -26.77 -13.92 -1.97
C ILE A 448 -27.83 -12.83 -1.94
N ARG A 449 -27.57 -11.67 -2.54
CA ARG A 449 -28.55 -10.56 -2.63
C ARG A 449 -29.81 -10.93 -3.40
N GLY A 450 -29.74 -11.91 -4.27
CA GLY A 450 -30.91 -12.45 -5.00
C GLY A 450 -31.98 -13.07 -4.08
N PHE A 451 -31.60 -13.60 -2.93
CA PHE A 451 -32.51 -14.22 -1.96
C PHE A 451 -32.41 -13.66 -0.53
N ASN A 452 -31.28 -13.07 -0.14
CA ASN A 452 -31.10 -12.44 1.19
C ASN A 452 -30.51 -11.04 1.03
N GLN A 453 -31.38 -10.02 1.14
CA GLN A 453 -30.99 -8.61 1.04
C GLN A 453 -30.59 -7.99 2.38
N LYS A 454 -30.76 -8.72 3.51
CA LYS A 454 -30.62 -8.14 4.86
C LYS A 454 -29.30 -8.46 5.52
N VAL A 455 -28.75 -9.66 5.29
CA VAL A 455 -27.52 -10.07 5.97
C VAL A 455 -26.39 -9.08 5.65
N PRO A 456 -25.73 -8.49 6.64
CA PRO A 456 -24.56 -7.66 6.38
C PRO A 456 -23.43 -8.50 5.79
N ILE A 457 -22.82 -8.01 4.70
CA ILE A 457 -21.65 -8.63 4.06
C ILE A 457 -20.52 -7.60 4.08
N ILE A 458 -19.42 -7.94 4.74
CA ILE A 458 -18.20 -7.13 4.80
C ILE A 458 -17.15 -7.80 3.93
N ALA A 459 -16.59 -7.05 2.99
CA ALA A 459 -15.53 -7.55 2.14
C ALA A 459 -14.21 -7.69 2.92
N LEU A 460 -13.44 -8.73 2.63
CA LEU A 460 -12.05 -8.89 3.04
C LEU A 460 -11.18 -8.68 1.81
N THR A 461 -10.32 -7.66 1.82
CA THR A 461 -9.53 -7.28 0.63
C THR A 461 -8.05 -7.14 0.93
N ALA A 462 -7.20 -7.41 -0.05
CA ALA A 462 -5.75 -7.18 0.07
C ALA A 462 -5.36 -5.69 -0.12
N ALA A 463 -6.25 -4.83 -0.65
CA ALA A 463 -5.95 -3.42 -0.91
C ALA A 463 -7.22 -2.56 -0.79
N ALA A 464 -7.06 -1.35 -0.25
CA ALA A 464 -8.11 -0.35 -0.06
C ALA A 464 -8.02 0.76 -1.12
N THR A 465 -8.06 0.40 -2.42
CA THR A 465 -8.11 1.39 -3.49
C THR A 465 -9.53 1.93 -3.69
N SER A 466 -9.67 3.16 -4.23
CA SER A 466 -10.97 3.75 -4.57
C SER A 466 -11.82 2.81 -5.40
N ASP A 467 -11.21 2.18 -6.42
CA ASP A 467 -11.87 1.27 -7.35
C ASP A 467 -12.42 0.01 -6.67
N VAL A 468 -11.71 -0.52 -5.66
CA VAL A 468 -12.17 -1.66 -4.86
C VAL A 468 -13.35 -1.27 -4.00
N ARG A 469 -13.29 -0.10 -3.37
CA ARG A 469 -14.38 0.43 -2.54
C ARG A 469 -15.68 0.59 -3.33
N ASP A 470 -15.62 1.19 -4.51
CA ASP A 470 -16.78 1.42 -5.35
C ASP A 470 -17.39 0.08 -5.81
N LYS A 471 -16.57 -0.86 -6.25
CA LYS A 471 -17.01 -2.22 -6.62
C LYS A 471 -17.63 -3.01 -5.48
N VAL A 472 -17.11 -2.86 -4.25
CA VAL A 472 -17.65 -3.50 -3.04
C VAL A 472 -19.07 -3.00 -2.78
N LEU A 473 -19.28 -1.68 -2.81
CA LEU A 473 -20.59 -1.08 -2.60
C LEU A 473 -21.59 -1.43 -3.74
N ASP A 474 -21.13 -1.38 -4.98
CA ASP A 474 -21.96 -1.70 -6.16
C ASP A 474 -22.39 -3.18 -6.18
N SER A 475 -21.59 -4.09 -5.61
CA SER A 475 -21.96 -5.51 -5.47
C SER A 475 -23.00 -5.77 -4.38
N GLY A 476 -23.32 -4.77 -3.55
CA GLY A 476 -24.28 -4.90 -2.44
C GLY A 476 -23.66 -5.30 -1.11
N MET A 477 -22.34 -5.19 -0.95
CA MET A 477 -21.65 -5.29 0.34
C MET A 477 -21.77 -3.97 1.09
N GLN A 478 -21.72 -4.00 2.43
CA GLN A 478 -21.91 -2.82 3.28
C GLN A 478 -20.60 -2.11 3.63
N ASP A 479 -19.50 -2.86 3.67
CA ASP A 479 -18.20 -2.31 4.08
C ASP A 479 -17.06 -3.25 3.63
N TYR A 480 -15.81 -2.88 3.90
CA TYR A 480 -14.64 -3.71 3.62
C TYR A 480 -13.63 -3.64 4.77
N ILE A 481 -12.78 -4.65 4.89
CA ILE A 481 -11.66 -4.74 5.82
C ILE A 481 -10.41 -5.14 5.03
N VAL A 482 -9.30 -4.46 5.30
CA VAL A 482 -8.02 -4.76 4.64
C VAL A 482 -7.31 -5.91 5.34
N LYS A 483 -6.81 -6.85 4.58
CA LYS A 483 -5.97 -7.95 5.07
C LYS A 483 -4.50 -7.49 5.17
N PRO A 484 -3.76 -7.85 6.24
CA PRO A 484 -4.18 -8.64 7.40
C PRO A 484 -5.08 -7.85 8.37
N PHE A 485 -6.08 -8.51 8.94
CA PHE A 485 -7.10 -7.85 9.78
C PHE A 485 -6.48 -7.19 11.01
N ASN A 486 -6.79 -5.93 11.21
CA ASN A 486 -6.60 -5.27 12.50
C ASN A 486 -7.77 -5.64 13.43
N PRO A 487 -7.53 -6.30 14.60
CA PRO A 487 -8.60 -6.67 15.53
C PRO A 487 -9.51 -5.51 15.92
N SER A 488 -8.94 -4.32 16.13
CA SER A 488 -9.73 -3.13 16.54
C SER A 488 -10.63 -2.65 15.39
N GLU A 489 -10.16 -2.65 14.15
CA GLU A 489 -10.96 -2.30 12.98
C GLU A 489 -12.11 -3.31 12.78
N LEU A 490 -11.80 -4.61 12.90
CA LEU A 490 -12.80 -5.67 12.79
C LEU A 490 -13.89 -5.51 13.84
N ILE A 491 -13.54 -5.24 15.12
CA ILE A 491 -14.51 -4.99 16.19
C ILE A 491 -15.40 -3.80 15.86
N LEU A 492 -14.84 -2.67 15.45
CA LEU A 492 -15.61 -1.47 15.12
C LEU A 492 -16.62 -1.72 14.00
N LYS A 493 -16.20 -2.45 12.96
CA LYS A 493 -17.09 -2.79 11.84
C LYS A 493 -18.15 -3.83 12.25
N LEU A 494 -17.76 -4.86 13.01
CA LEU A 494 -18.72 -5.82 13.52
C LEU A 494 -19.77 -5.16 14.44
N LYS A 495 -19.37 -4.26 15.34
CA LYS A 495 -20.33 -3.49 16.17
C LYS A 495 -21.29 -2.67 15.32
N LYS A 496 -20.81 -2.02 14.28
CA LYS A 496 -21.64 -1.18 13.40
C LYS A 496 -22.79 -1.95 12.74
N TYR A 497 -22.61 -3.23 12.47
CA TYR A 497 -23.56 -4.04 11.70
C TYR A 497 -24.27 -5.13 12.52
N LEU A 498 -23.84 -5.41 13.75
CA LEU A 498 -24.43 -6.43 14.63
C LEU A 498 -25.29 -5.87 15.78
N ASN A 499 -25.30 -4.53 15.92
CA ASN A 499 -26.15 -3.83 16.88
C ASN A 499 -27.58 -3.62 16.37
#